data_fe1003419563ec58dc50cc90e3ad3f6c
#
_entry.id   fe1003419563ec58dc50cc90e3ad3f6c
#
_cell.length_a   1.000
_cell.length_b   1.000
_cell.length_c   1.000
_cell.angle_alpha   90.00
_cell.angle_beta   90.00
_cell.angle_gamma   90.00
#
_symmetry.space_group_name_H-M   'P 1'
#
loop_
_entity.id
_entity.type
_entity.pdbx_description
1 polymer ?
#
loop_
_entity_poly.entity_id
_entity_poly.type
_entity_poly.pdbx_seq_one_letter_code
_entity_poly.pdbx_strand_id
1 'polypeptide(L)'
;SVAYTALTEAGMDTVKDFPPIRVFGTIGFICTMWLVDLMGFQSNQNQFVTSGVMSIILFLYTFTLPTCPVNRGDRKKSLVDAFGLQAFTLFKQKKMAIFFVFSMLLGVSLQITNGFANPFITSFKDIPEYARTFGVNHANILISLSQISETCCILLIPFFMKRYGIKNVMLIAMFAWVLRFGLFGTGNPGSGVWMFVLSMLVYGVAFDFFNISGSLFVDNATDERL
;
A
#
# COMPACT_ATOMS: atom_id res chain seq x y z
N SER A 1 4.10 -2.07 -16.84
CA SER A 1 2.85 -1.30 -16.68
C SER A 1 2.80 -0.15 -17.70
N VAL A 2 1.61 0.34 -18.04
CA VAL A 2 1.40 1.43 -19.03
C VAL A 2 2.31 2.64 -18.75
N ALA A 3 2.43 3.03 -17.47
CA ALA A 3 3.29 4.14 -17.08
C ALA A 3 4.77 3.91 -17.38
N TYR A 4 5.29 2.70 -17.14
CA TYR A 4 6.67 2.39 -17.49
C TYR A 4 6.92 2.43 -18.99
N THR A 5 6.00 1.87 -19.79
CA THR A 5 6.11 1.90 -21.25
C THR A 5 6.07 3.33 -21.78
N ALA A 6 5.13 4.15 -21.30
CA ALA A 6 5.03 5.55 -21.68
C ALA A 6 6.29 6.37 -21.33
N LEU A 7 6.88 6.14 -20.16
CA LEU A 7 8.14 6.79 -19.76
C LEU A 7 9.31 6.36 -20.65
N THR A 8 9.41 5.06 -20.94
CA THR A 8 10.47 4.52 -21.82
C THR A 8 10.33 5.07 -23.22
N GLU A 9 9.13 5.14 -23.79
CA GLU A 9 8.87 5.73 -25.12
C GLU A 9 9.16 7.24 -25.15
N ALA A 10 8.93 7.93 -24.03
CA ALA A 10 9.30 9.35 -23.89
C ALA A 10 10.81 9.58 -23.64
N GLY A 11 11.63 8.53 -23.55
CA GLY A 11 13.06 8.62 -23.26
C GLY A 11 13.40 9.07 -21.84
N MET A 12 12.45 8.93 -20.91
CA MET A 12 12.61 9.31 -19.50
C MET A 12 13.13 8.12 -18.67
N ASP A 13 13.83 8.44 -17.58
CA ASP A 13 14.35 7.42 -16.66
C ASP A 13 13.22 6.90 -15.74
N THR A 14 12.84 5.65 -15.95
CA THR A 14 11.75 5.00 -15.18
C THR A 14 12.04 4.95 -13.68
N VAL A 15 13.29 4.83 -13.27
CA VAL A 15 13.67 4.77 -11.85
C VAL A 15 13.53 6.13 -11.19
N LYS A 16 13.88 7.20 -11.90
CA LYS A 16 13.89 8.57 -11.40
C LYS A 16 12.54 9.25 -11.53
N ASP A 17 11.86 9.05 -12.67
CA ASP A 17 10.69 9.83 -13.05
C ASP A 17 9.36 9.14 -12.68
N PHE A 18 9.36 7.83 -12.42
CA PHE A 18 8.16 7.11 -11.99
C PHE A 18 7.69 7.44 -10.56
N PRO A 19 8.56 7.58 -9.53
CA PRO A 19 8.10 7.86 -8.17
C PRO A 19 7.25 9.13 -8.04
N PRO A 20 7.59 10.28 -8.65
CA PRO A 20 6.73 11.45 -8.64
C PRO A 20 5.34 11.21 -9.25
N ILE A 21 5.27 10.44 -10.34
CA ILE A 21 4.00 10.09 -10.99
C ILE A 21 3.13 9.24 -10.04
N ARG A 22 3.74 8.29 -9.34
CA ARG A 22 3.05 7.45 -8.36
C ARG A 22 2.44 8.26 -7.22
N VAL A 23 3.10 9.33 -6.78
CA VAL A 23 2.60 10.23 -5.71
C VAL A 23 1.25 10.84 -6.08
N PHE A 24 1.00 11.17 -7.34
CA PHE A 24 -0.31 11.68 -7.79
C PHE A 24 -1.45 10.67 -7.53
N GLY A 25 -1.17 9.37 -7.64
CA GLY A 25 -2.15 8.34 -7.28
C GLY A 25 -2.53 8.40 -5.79
N THR A 26 -1.55 8.56 -4.91
CA THR A 26 -1.78 8.70 -3.47
C THR A 26 -2.52 10.00 -3.13
N ILE A 27 -2.19 11.12 -3.79
CA ILE A 27 -2.91 12.39 -3.64
C ILE A 27 -4.37 12.22 -4.04
N GLY A 28 -4.66 11.60 -5.18
CA GLY A 28 -6.02 11.33 -5.63
C GLY A 28 -6.80 10.47 -4.64
N PHE A 29 -6.14 9.46 -4.05
CA PHE A 29 -6.74 8.60 -3.03
C PHE A 29 -7.10 9.41 -1.77
N ILE A 30 -6.19 10.25 -1.27
CA ILE A 30 -6.43 11.11 -0.10
C ILE A 30 -7.58 12.08 -0.38
N CYS A 31 -7.58 12.75 -1.54
CA CYS A 31 -8.65 13.66 -1.92
C CYS A 31 -10.02 12.97 -1.96
N THR A 32 -10.07 11.74 -2.48
CA THR A 32 -11.33 10.97 -2.52
C THR A 32 -11.77 10.55 -1.12
N MET A 33 -10.85 10.13 -0.24
CA MET A 33 -11.18 9.83 1.16
C MET A 33 -11.77 11.04 1.89
N TRP A 34 -11.16 12.20 1.73
CA TRP A 34 -11.63 13.44 2.35
C TRP A 34 -12.99 13.87 1.78
N LEU A 35 -13.17 13.74 0.47
CA LEU A 35 -14.44 14.04 -0.16
C LEU A 35 -15.57 13.19 0.43
N VAL A 36 -15.38 11.87 0.51
CA VAL A 36 -16.37 10.93 1.06
C VAL A 36 -16.65 11.22 2.52
N ASP A 37 -15.61 11.56 3.30
CA ASP A 37 -15.75 11.88 4.74
C ASP A 37 -16.50 13.21 4.97
N LEU A 38 -16.09 14.29 4.29
CA LEU A 38 -16.70 15.63 4.45
C LEU A 38 -18.14 15.70 3.94
N MET A 39 -18.48 14.87 2.94
CA MET A 39 -19.87 14.75 2.43
C MET A 39 -20.74 13.86 3.32
N GLY A 40 -20.20 13.26 4.37
CA GLY A 40 -20.94 12.38 5.28
C GLY A 40 -21.33 11.04 4.63
N PHE A 41 -20.66 10.61 3.56
CA PHE A 41 -20.96 9.36 2.85
C PHE A 41 -20.32 8.14 3.48
N GLN A 42 -19.55 8.30 4.54
CA GLN A 42 -18.74 7.27 5.20
C GLN A 42 -19.52 6.01 5.60
N SER A 43 -20.78 6.15 6.01
CA SER A 43 -21.67 5.05 6.41
C SER A 43 -22.89 4.88 5.49
N ASN A 44 -22.89 5.51 4.33
CA ASN A 44 -24.01 5.53 3.41
C ASN A 44 -23.68 4.80 2.11
N GLN A 45 -24.72 4.30 1.40
CA GLN A 45 -24.56 3.71 0.06
C GLN A 45 -23.94 4.68 -0.97
N ASN A 46 -23.98 5.98 -0.71
CA ASN A 46 -23.42 7.01 -1.58
C ASN A 46 -21.90 6.88 -1.80
N GLN A 47 -21.17 6.26 -0.88
CA GLN A 47 -19.76 5.93 -1.11
C GLN A 47 -19.54 5.01 -2.33
N PHE A 48 -20.46 4.05 -2.55
CA PHE A 48 -20.41 3.16 -3.71
C PHE A 48 -20.79 3.89 -5.01
N VAL A 49 -21.76 4.82 -4.94
CA VAL A 49 -22.13 5.68 -6.06
C VAL A 49 -20.94 6.56 -6.47
N THR A 50 -20.26 7.18 -5.51
CA THR A 50 -19.04 7.97 -5.76
C THR A 50 -17.95 7.13 -6.42
N SER A 51 -17.70 5.92 -5.93
CA SER A 51 -16.75 4.99 -6.53
C SER A 51 -17.16 4.59 -7.95
N GLY A 52 -18.45 4.34 -8.19
CA GLY A 52 -18.99 4.03 -9.52
C GLY A 52 -18.78 5.17 -10.52
N VAL A 53 -19.08 6.40 -10.13
CA VAL A 53 -18.87 7.59 -10.97
C VAL A 53 -17.39 7.77 -11.31
N MET A 54 -16.49 7.66 -10.32
CA MET A 54 -15.03 7.75 -10.56
C MET A 54 -14.54 6.64 -11.48
N SER A 55 -15.10 5.43 -11.36
CA SER A 55 -14.77 4.30 -12.24
C SER A 55 -15.20 4.55 -13.69
N ILE A 56 -16.37 5.18 -13.91
CA ILE A 56 -16.84 5.55 -15.25
C ILE A 56 -15.92 6.63 -15.85
N ILE A 57 -15.54 7.64 -15.06
CA ILE A 57 -14.60 8.67 -15.51
C ILE A 57 -13.25 8.04 -15.90
N LEU A 58 -12.74 7.13 -15.08
CA LEU A 58 -11.50 6.40 -15.37
C LEU A 58 -11.64 5.56 -16.65
N PHE A 59 -12.77 4.87 -16.83
CA PHE A 59 -13.06 4.10 -18.05
C PHE A 59 -13.01 4.99 -19.29
N LEU A 60 -13.66 6.14 -19.27
CA LEU A 60 -13.62 7.09 -20.38
C LEU A 60 -12.19 7.63 -20.61
N TYR A 61 -11.45 7.89 -19.53
CA TYR A 61 -10.06 8.35 -19.61
C TYR A 61 -9.13 7.29 -20.23
N THR A 62 -9.42 5.99 -20.07
CA THR A 62 -8.57 4.93 -20.67
C THR A 62 -8.48 5.01 -22.19
N PHE A 63 -9.46 5.58 -22.87
CA PHE A 63 -9.42 5.78 -24.33
C PHE A 63 -8.41 6.86 -24.78
N THR A 64 -7.96 7.69 -23.86
CA THR A 64 -6.96 8.73 -24.14
C THR A 64 -5.52 8.25 -23.87
N LEU A 65 -5.35 7.06 -23.27
CA LEU A 65 -4.03 6.53 -22.97
C LEU A 65 -3.30 6.08 -24.24
N PRO A 66 -1.96 6.23 -24.28
CA PRO A 66 -1.17 5.77 -25.42
C PRO A 66 -1.26 4.24 -25.55
N THR A 67 -1.26 3.77 -26.80
CA THR A 67 -1.26 2.34 -27.11
C THR A 67 0.08 1.73 -26.71
N CYS A 68 0.07 0.81 -25.75
CA CYS A 68 1.27 0.08 -25.37
C CYS A 68 1.49 -1.12 -26.30
N PRO A 69 2.72 -1.34 -26.82
CA PRO A 69 3.02 -2.51 -27.62
C PRO A 69 2.80 -3.78 -26.77
N VAL A 70 1.91 -4.62 -27.25
CA VAL A 70 1.69 -5.94 -26.63
C VAL A 70 2.79 -6.87 -27.11
N ASN A 71 3.76 -7.16 -26.27
CA ASN A 71 4.77 -8.17 -26.54
C ASN A 71 4.09 -9.55 -26.46
N ARG A 72 3.56 -10.01 -27.60
CA ARG A 72 3.04 -11.37 -27.75
C ARG A 72 4.25 -12.30 -27.75
N GLY A 73 4.73 -12.66 -26.57
CA GLY A 73 5.77 -13.66 -26.41
C GLY A 73 5.37 -14.95 -27.14
N ASP A 74 6.38 -15.69 -27.59
CA ASP A 74 6.22 -16.90 -28.41
C ASP A 74 5.06 -17.80 -27.95
N ARG A 75 4.23 -18.19 -28.90
CA ARG A 75 3.04 -19.04 -28.69
C ARG A 75 3.32 -20.44 -28.13
N LYS A 76 4.57 -20.76 -27.82
CA LYS A 76 5.00 -22.07 -27.28
C LYS A 76 5.28 -22.08 -25.78
N LYS A 77 4.82 -21.06 -25.02
CA LYS A 77 4.95 -21.12 -23.56
C LYS A 77 4.06 -22.25 -23.03
N SER A 78 4.67 -23.16 -22.26
CA SER A 78 3.94 -24.20 -21.51
C SER A 78 2.86 -23.53 -20.64
N LEU A 79 1.74 -24.21 -20.37
CA LEU A 79 0.73 -23.72 -19.43
C LEU A 79 1.35 -23.38 -18.06
N VAL A 80 2.37 -24.14 -17.66
CA VAL A 80 3.15 -23.87 -16.43
C VAL A 80 3.82 -22.49 -16.47
N ASP A 81 4.38 -22.10 -17.63
CA ASP A 81 5.02 -20.79 -17.82
C ASP A 81 3.97 -19.67 -17.90
N ALA A 82 2.83 -19.95 -18.56
CA ALA A 82 1.74 -18.99 -18.71
C ALA A 82 1.09 -18.62 -17.37
N PHE A 83 1.00 -19.58 -16.43
CA PHE A 83 0.50 -19.36 -15.07
C PHE A 83 1.58 -18.95 -14.06
N GLY A 84 2.84 -18.79 -14.50
CA GLY A 84 3.93 -18.41 -13.61
C GLY A 84 4.24 -19.45 -12.51
N LEU A 85 3.84 -20.72 -12.73
CA LEU A 85 4.02 -21.80 -11.73
C LEU A 85 5.49 -22.10 -11.47
N GLN A 86 6.40 -21.65 -12.33
CA GLN A 86 7.83 -21.73 -12.08
C GLN A 86 8.25 -20.96 -10.82
N ALA A 87 7.52 -19.91 -10.43
CA ALA A 87 7.77 -19.19 -9.19
C ALA A 87 7.68 -20.11 -7.94
N PHE A 88 6.87 -21.18 -8.00
CA PHE A 88 6.80 -22.16 -6.92
C PHE A 88 8.10 -22.97 -6.73
N THR A 89 8.97 -23.01 -7.73
CA THR A 89 10.27 -23.64 -7.58
C THR A 89 11.17 -22.91 -6.60
N LEU A 90 10.95 -21.60 -6.40
CA LEU A 90 11.66 -20.78 -5.42
C LEU A 90 11.38 -21.23 -3.97
N PHE A 91 10.22 -21.87 -3.71
CA PHE A 91 9.91 -22.42 -2.39
C PHE A 91 10.83 -23.59 -1.98
N LYS A 92 11.53 -24.22 -2.93
CA LYS A 92 12.55 -25.25 -2.62
C LYS A 92 13.75 -24.66 -1.87
N GLN A 93 13.95 -23.34 -1.94
CA GLN A 93 15.00 -22.67 -1.21
C GLN A 93 14.47 -22.23 0.16
N LYS A 94 15.08 -22.72 1.24
CA LYS A 94 14.65 -22.42 2.62
C LYS A 94 14.51 -20.91 2.90
N LYS A 95 15.47 -20.08 2.41
CA LYS A 95 15.42 -18.63 2.60
C LYS A 95 14.20 -18.00 1.91
N MET A 96 13.91 -18.42 0.68
CA MET A 96 12.76 -17.92 -0.09
C MET A 96 11.44 -18.42 0.51
N ALA A 97 11.36 -19.67 0.91
CA ALA A 97 10.17 -20.22 1.57
C ALA A 97 9.83 -19.45 2.84
N ILE A 98 10.81 -19.18 3.70
CA ILE A 98 10.63 -18.38 4.91
C ILE A 98 10.16 -16.95 4.55
N PHE A 99 10.79 -16.31 3.56
CA PHE A 99 10.39 -14.98 3.10
C PHE A 99 8.94 -14.95 2.62
N PHE A 100 8.50 -15.93 1.83
CA PHE A 100 7.12 -16.00 1.35
C PHE A 100 6.11 -16.20 2.48
N VAL A 101 6.43 -17.04 3.49
CA VAL A 101 5.56 -17.22 4.67
C VAL A 101 5.41 -15.89 5.41
N PHE A 102 6.49 -15.16 5.67
CA PHE A 102 6.42 -13.85 6.31
C PHE A 102 5.67 -12.83 5.46
N SER A 103 5.88 -12.80 4.15
CA SER A 103 5.15 -11.92 3.23
C SER A 103 3.65 -12.20 3.25
N MET A 104 3.25 -13.48 3.32
CA MET A 104 1.86 -13.87 3.45
C MET A 104 1.26 -13.38 4.79
N LEU A 105 1.96 -13.56 5.91
CA LEU A 105 1.50 -13.08 7.23
C LEU A 105 1.37 -11.56 7.27
N LEU A 106 2.32 -10.83 6.66
CA LEU A 106 2.23 -9.38 6.54
C LEU A 106 1.08 -8.94 5.62
N GLY A 107 0.81 -9.68 4.55
CA GLY A 107 -0.35 -9.47 3.70
C GLY A 107 -1.67 -9.61 4.47
N VAL A 108 -1.78 -10.60 5.36
CA VAL A 108 -2.93 -10.75 6.28
C VAL A 108 -3.03 -9.54 7.21
N SER A 109 -1.92 -9.11 7.80
CA SER A 109 -1.88 -7.93 8.68
C SER A 109 -2.30 -6.67 7.95
N LEU A 110 -1.85 -6.47 6.71
CA LEU A 110 -2.26 -5.36 5.85
C LEU A 110 -3.76 -5.38 5.58
N GLN A 111 -4.31 -6.55 5.25
CA GLN A 111 -5.73 -6.70 4.95
C GLN A 111 -6.61 -6.44 6.19
N ILE A 112 -6.19 -6.91 7.37
CA ILE A 112 -6.85 -6.60 8.63
C ILE A 112 -6.90 -5.09 8.85
N THR A 113 -5.78 -4.40 8.67
CA THR A 113 -5.73 -2.94 8.80
C THR A 113 -6.67 -2.25 7.81
N ASN A 114 -6.62 -2.61 6.54
CA ASN A 114 -7.42 -1.96 5.50
C ASN A 114 -8.92 -2.23 5.66
N GLY A 115 -9.30 -3.43 6.12
CA GLY A 115 -10.71 -3.80 6.30
C GLY A 115 -11.33 -3.33 7.62
N PHE A 116 -10.55 -3.28 8.69
CA PHE A 116 -11.08 -3.08 10.04
C PHE A 116 -10.68 -1.78 10.72
N ALA A 117 -9.74 -1.00 10.18
CA ALA A 117 -9.32 0.24 10.84
C ALA A 117 -10.47 1.25 10.97
N ASN A 118 -11.24 1.49 9.92
CA ASN A 118 -12.36 2.39 9.94
C ASN A 118 -13.51 1.86 10.85
N PRO A 119 -14.01 0.63 10.67
CA PRO A 119 -15.00 0.05 11.57
C PRO A 119 -14.58 0.08 13.05
N PHE A 120 -13.31 -0.19 13.34
CA PHE A 120 -12.79 -0.15 14.71
C PHE A 120 -12.84 1.26 15.31
N ILE A 121 -12.38 2.28 14.59
CA ILE A 121 -12.43 3.66 15.08
C ILE A 121 -13.89 4.11 15.24
N THR A 122 -14.76 3.78 14.29
CA THR A 122 -16.17 4.19 14.34
C THR A 122 -16.98 3.44 15.39
N SER A 123 -16.58 2.24 15.82
CA SER A 123 -17.25 1.49 16.89
C SER A 123 -17.24 2.22 18.23
N PHE A 124 -16.28 3.11 18.47
CA PHE A 124 -16.27 3.96 19.66
C PHE A 124 -17.42 4.97 19.71
N LYS A 125 -18.19 5.13 18.61
CA LYS A 125 -19.38 5.97 18.57
C LYS A 125 -20.47 5.51 19.54
N ASP A 126 -20.50 4.21 19.85
CA ASP A 126 -21.46 3.63 20.80
C ASP A 126 -21.15 3.98 22.24
N ILE A 127 -19.96 4.54 22.52
CA ILE A 127 -19.54 4.98 23.85
C ILE A 127 -19.82 6.48 23.95
N PRO A 128 -20.72 6.92 24.85
CA PRO A 128 -21.15 8.35 24.96
C PRO A 128 -19.99 9.33 25.13
N GLU A 129 -18.92 8.92 25.81
CA GLU A 129 -17.71 9.73 26.03
C GLU A 129 -16.99 10.06 24.75
N TYR A 130 -16.96 9.12 23.76
CA TYR A 130 -16.20 9.24 22.53
C TYR A 130 -17.04 9.60 21.31
N ALA A 131 -18.37 9.53 21.40
CA ALA A 131 -19.29 9.70 20.28
C ALA A 131 -19.13 11.04 19.53
N ARG A 132 -18.67 12.09 20.21
CA ARG A 132 -18.46 13.44 19.64
C ARG A 132 -17.01 13.76 19.32
N THR A 133 -16.09 12.82 19.48
CA THR A 133 -14.67 13.06 19.18
C THR A 133 -14.43 13.17 17.68
N PHE A 134 -13.42 13.96 17.31
CA PHE A 134 -13.04 14.14 15.90
C PHE A 134 -12.66 12.81 15.24
N GLY A 135 -11.89 11.96 15.92
CA GLY A 135 -11.44 10.68 15.36
C GLY A 135 -12.58 9.76 14.97
N VAL A 136 -13.66 9.70 15.77
CA VAL A 136 -14.83 8.86 15.48
C VAL A 136 -15.66 9.41 14.33
N ASN A 137 -15.85 10.73 14.28
CA ASN A 137 -16.69 11.37 13.26
C ASN A 137 -15.96 11.49 11.90
N HIS A 138 -14.62 11.55 11.91
CA HIS A 138 -13.78 11.72 10.74
C HIS A 138 -12.69 10.64 10.65
N ALA A 139 -13.09 9.37 10.79
CA ALA A 139 -12.16 8.25 10.77
C ALA A 139 -11.36 8.16 9.47
N ASN A 140 -11.96 8.50 8.32
CA ASN A 140 -11.27 8.52 7.04
C ASN A 140 -10.16 9.57 6.97
N ILE A 141 -10.39 10.77 7.58
CA ILE A 141 -9.34 11.80 7.65
C ILE A 141 -8.19 11.30 8.53
N LEU A 142 -8.49 10.66 9.65
CA LEU A 142 -7.46 10.08 10.50
C LEU A 142 -6.66 8.99 9.78
N ILE A 143 -7.35 8.09 9.05
CA ILE A 143 -6.72 7.02 8.27
C ILE A 143 -5.88 7.60 7.12
N SER A 144 -6.28 8.73 6.53
CA SER A 144 -5.51 9.35 5.43
C SER A 144 -4.09 9.77 5.85
N LEU A 145 -3.82 9.95 7.14
CA LEU A 145 -2.47 10.18 7.65
C LEU A 145 -1.52 9.02 7.32
N SER A 146 -2.04 7.79 7.23
CA SER A 146 -1.22 6.64 6.82
C SER A 146 -0.75 6.76 5.37
N GLN A 147 -1.56 7.35 4.49
CA GLN A 147 -1.21 7.58 3.09
C GLN A 147 -0.17 8.70 2.94
N ILE A 148 -0.27 9.74 3.78
CA ILE A 148 0.74 10.80 3.83
C ILE A 148 2.07 10.21 4.31
N SER A 149 2.05 9.39 5.35
CA SER A 149 3.22 8.68 5.84
C SER A 149 3.83 7.77 4.79
N GLU A 150 3.02 7.00 4.05
CA GLU A 150 3.45 6.17 2.92
C GLU A 150 4.24 6.99 1.90
N THR A 151 3.69 8.13 1.47
CA THR A 151 4.35 9.03 0.52
C THR A 151 5.72 9.50 1.03
N CYS A 152 5.80 9.92 2.28
CA CYS A 152 7.07 10.36 2.88
C CYS A 152 8.07 9.20 3.01
N CYS A 153 7.60 8.01 3.41
CA CYS A 153 8.45 6.84 3.59
C CYS A 153 9.05 6.34 2.28
N ILE A 154 8.28 6.35 1.17
CA ILE A 154 8.80 6.00 -0.16
C ILE A 154 10.03 6.85 -0.52
N LEU A 155 10.01 8.14 -0.22
CA LEU A 155 11.13 9.04 -0.48
C LEU A 155 12.35 8.77 0.41
N LEU A 156 12.14 8.22 1.60
CA LEU A 156 13.20 7.90 2.57
C LEU A 156 13.86 6.54 2.34
N ILE A 157 13.20 5.62 1.64
CA ILE A 157 13.69 4.26 1.41
C ILE A 157 15.10 4.20 0.84
N PRO A 158 15.48 4.97 -0.22
CA PRO A 158 16.84 4.89 -0.76
C PRO A 158 17.92 5.22 0.28
N PHE A 159 17.65 6.16 1.18
CA PHE A 159 18.55 6.50 2.27
C PHE A 159 18.72 5.33 3.26
N PHE A 160 17.61 4.74 3.71
CA PHE A 160 17.65 3.63 4.66
C PHE A 160 18.26 2.36 4.06
N MET A 161 17.96 2.07 2.81
CA MET A 161 18.53 0.93 2.09
C MET A 161 20.05 1.04 1.95
N LYS A 162 20.55 2.22 1.58
CA LYS A 162 21.99 2.48 1.44
C LYS A 162 22.71 2.37 2.78
N ARG A 163 22.09 2.80 3.89
CA ARG A 163 22.73 2.86 5.20
C ARG A 163 22.64 1.54 5.96
N TYR A 164 21.51 0.86 5.92
CA TYR A 164 21.23 -0.30 6.78
C TYR A 164 21.15 -1.63 6.03
N GLY A 165 21.01 -1.58 4.72
CA GLY A 165 20.87 -2.75 3.87
C GLY A 165 19.48 -3.42 3.95
N ILE A 166 19.19 -4.30 3.01
CA ILE A 166 17.87 -4.93 2.80
C ILE A 166 17.37 -5.62 4.08
N LYS A 167 18.21 -6.44 4.72
CA LYS A 167 17.83 -7.23 5.89
C LYS A 167 17.33 -6.37 7.05
N ASN A 168 18.08 -5.32 7.39
CA ASN A 168 17.75 -4.47 8.54
C ASN A 168 16.52 -3.60 8.24
N VAL A 169 16.35 -3.14 6.99
CA VAL A 169 15.17 -2.41 6.56
C VAL A 169 13.92 -3.29 6.68
N MET A 170 13.98 -4.55 6.28
CA MET A 170 12.88 -5.51 6.47
C MET A 170 12.56 -5.73 7.95
N LEU A 171 13.58 -5.87 8.82
CA LEU A 171 13.38 -6.03 10.27
C LEU A 171 12.73 -4.80 10.90
N ILE A 172 13.15 -3.59 10.50
CA ILE A 172 12.52 -2.33 10.92
C ILE A 172 11.04 -2.31 10.52
N ALA A 173 10.73 -2.71 9.29
CA ALA A 173 9.35 -2.78 8.81
C ALA A 173 8.50 -3.78 9.62
N MET A 174 9.03 -4.96 9.93
CA MET A 174 8.33 -5.96 10.75
C MET A 174 8.08 -5.44 12.16
N PHE A 175 9.07 -4.80 12.78
CA PHE A 175 8.90 -4.18 14.08
C PHE A 175 7.87 -3.03 14.04
N ALA A 176 7.88 -2.24 12.98
CA ALA A 176 6.88 -1.19 12.77
C ALA A 176 5.44 -1.74 12.71
N TRP A 177 5.23 -2.93 12.15
CA TRP A 177 3.92 -3.60 12.19
C TRP A 177 3.49 -3.95 13.61
N VAL A 178 4.39 -4.49 14.43
CA VAL A 178 4.11 -4.79 15.84
C VAL A 178 3.74 -3.51 16.60
N LEU A 179 4.54 -2.45 16.42
CA LEU A 179 4.29 -1.14 17.05
C LEU A 179 2.96 -0.56 16.60
N ARG A 180 2.65 -0.63 15.30
CA ARG A 180 1.38 -0.16 14.74
C ARG A 180 0.18 -0.80 15.41
N PHE A 181 0.13 -2.12 15.46
CA PHE A 181 -1.00 -2.83 16.08
C PHE A 181 -1.06 -2.63 17.59
N GLY A 182 0.10 -2.56 18.26
CA GLY A 182 0.17 -2.23 19.68
C GLY A 182 -0.45 -0.86 20.00
N LEU A 183 -0.05 0.16 19.25
CA LEU A 183 -0.59 1.52 19.39
C LEU A 183 -2.08 1.59 19.03
N PHE A 184 -2.49 0.86 18.00
CA PHE A 184 -3.87 0.84 17.55
C PHE A 184 -4.78 0.12 18.56
N GLY A 185 -4.32 -0.99 19.14
CA GLY A 185 -5.08 -1.79 20.12
C GLY A 185 -5.18 -1.14 21.51
N THR A 186 -4.22 -0.27 21.87
CA THR A 186 -4.21 0.44 23.18
C THR A 186 -4.73 1.86 23.09
N GLY A 187 -4.89 2.41 21.88
CA GLY A 187 -5.38 3.76 21.64
C GLY A 187 -6.88 3.89 21.88
N ASN A 188 -7.33 5.13 22.09
CA ASN A 188 -8.74 5.50 22.12
C ASN A 188 -8.93 6.86 21.43
N PRO A 189 -10.13 7.19 20.95
CA PRO A 189 -10.38 8.44 20.23
C PRO A 189 -10.45 9.68 21.12
N GLY A 190 -10.32 9.54 22.43
CA GLY A 190 -10.26 10.63 23.40
C GLY A 190 -8.81 11.06 23.69
N SER A 191 -8.37 10.93 24.93
CA SER A 191 -7.01 11.27 25.36
C SER A 191 -5.91 10.44 24.69
N GLY A 192 -6.25 9.25 24.18
CA GLY A 192 -5.36 8.32 23.49
C GLY A 192 -5.33 8.47 21.95
N VAL A 193 -5.97 9.51 21.38
CA VAL A 193 -6.00 9.72 19.92
C VAL A 193 -4.60 9.83 19.30
N TRP A 194 -3.63 10.32 20.05
CA TRP A 194 -2.23 10.39 19.60
C TRP A 194 -1.63 9.01 19.28
N MET A 195 -2.11 7.95 19.94
CA MET A 195 -1.69 6.58 19.63
C MET A 195 -2.21 6.15 18.25
N PHE A 196 -3.44 6.51 17.90
CA PHE A 196 -3.96 6.30 16.56
C PHE A 196 -3.16 7.09 15.51
N VAL A 197 -2.89 8.37 15.76
CA VAL A 197 -2.08 9.21 14.87
C VAL A 197 -0.69 8.60 14.68
N LEU A 198 -0.02 8.22 15.76
CA LEU A 198 1.31 7.61 15.68
C LEU A 198 1.26 6.26 14.95
N SER A 199 0.24 5.44 15.20
CA SER A 199 0.01 4.20 14.46
C SER A 199 -0.14 4.43 12.96
N MET A 200 -0.86 5.49 12.56
CA MET A 200 -1.00 5.86 11.14
C MET A 200 0.33 6.34 10.53
N LEU A 201 1.13 7.09 11.28
CA LEU A 201 2.45 7.54 10.83
C LEU A 201 3.44 6.38 10.68
N VAL A 202 3.39 5.39 11.57
CA VAL A 202 4.24 4.19 11.50
C VAL A 202 3.88 3.29 10.31
N TYR A 203 2.68 3.42 9.75
CA TYR A 203 2.22 2.60 8.62
C TYR A 203 3.12 2.68 7.39
N GLY A 204 3.57 3.86 7.00
CA GLY A 204 4.46 4.03 5.86
C GLY A 204 5.75 3.22 6.01
N VAL A 205 6.37 3.27 7.21
CA VAL A 205 7.56 2.46 7.51
C VAL A 205 7.22 0.97 7.46
N ALA A 206 6.10 0.57 8.05
CA ALA A 206 5.70 -0.83 8.12
C ALA A 206 5.43 -1.44 6.74
N PHE A 207 4.74 -0.71 5.86
CA PHE A 207 4.31 -1.19 4.56
C PHE A 207 5.40 -1.03 3.48
N ASP A 208 5.87 0.20 3.27
CA ASP A 208 6.77 0.49 2.14
C ASP A 208 8.16 -0.10 2.32
N PHE A 209 8.70 -0.04 3.52
CA PHE A 209 10.03 -0.61 3.78
C PHE A 209 10.05 -2.11 3.54
N PHE A 210 8.99 -2.82 3.93
CA PHE A 210 8.90 -4.24 3.64
C PHE A 210 8.66 -4.52 2.15
N ASN A 211 7.75 -3.79 1.52
CA ASN A 211 7.36 -4.03 0.13
C ASN A 211 8.54 -3.83 -0.83
N ILE A 212 9.26 -2.71 -0.69
CA ILE A 212 10.38 -2.38 -1.58
C ILE A 212 11.61 -3.23 -1.26
N SER A 213 11.96 -3.39 0.02
CA SER A 213 13.10 -4.25 0.39
C SER A 213 12.85 -5.73 0.05
N GLY A 214 11.60 -6.18 0.16
CA GLY A 214 11.19 -7.53 -0.23
C GLY A 214 11.29 -7.76 -1.73
N SER A 215 10.86 -6.80 -2.56
CA SER A 215 11.02 -6.88 -4.00
C SER A 215 12.50 -6.99 -4.39
N LEU A 216 13.35 -6.14 -3.83
CA LEU A 216 14.80 -6.17 -4.08
C LEU A 216 15.44 -7.47 -3.57
N PHE A 217 14.95 -8.03 -2.46
CA PHE A 217 15.42 -9.33 -1.98
C PHE A 217 15.11 -10.46 -2.95
N VAL A 218 13.91 -10.44 -3.55
CA VAL A 218 13.52 -11.44 -4.57
C VAL A 218 14.34 -11.25 -5.83
N ASP A 219 14.50 -10.03 -6.33
CA ASP A 219 15.29 -9.73 -7.53
C ASP A 219 16.73 -10.23 -7.36
N ASN A 220 17.40 -9.88 -6.26
CA ASN A 220 18.76 -10.33 -5.99
C ASN A 220 18.88 -11.87 -5.89
N ALA A 221 17.86 -12.54 -5.36
CA ALA A 221 17.87 -14.00 -5.26
C ALA A 221 17.59 -14.70 -6.57
N THR A 222 16.99 -14.00 -7.55
CA THR A 222 16.66 -14.53 -8.88
C THR A 222 17.81 -14.32 -9.84
N ASP A 223 18.50 -13.17 -9.83
CA ASP A 223 19.64 -12.85 -10.69
C ASP A 223 20.86 -13.78 -10.49
N GLU A 224 21.00 -14.35 -9.29
CA GLU A 224 22.08 -15.32 -9.01
C GLU A 224 21.87 -16.69 -9.68
N ARG A 225 20.73 -16.94 -10.39
CA ARG A 225 20.34 -18.27 -10.86
C ARG A 225 19.72 -18.37 -12.26
N LEU A 226 19.42 -17.25 -12.90
CA LEU A 226 18.96 -17.16 -14.28
C LEU A 226 20.01 -16.52 -15.16
#